data_33cef0987507c63e3bab6037dd337bc4
#
_entry.id   33cef0987507c63e3bab6037dd337bc4
#
_cell.length_a   1.000
_cell.length_b   1.000
_cell.length_c   1.000
_cell.angle_alpha   90.00
_cell.angle_beta   90.00
_cell.angle_gamma   90.00
#
_symmetry.space_group_name_H-M   'P 1'
#
loop_
_entity.id
_entity.type
_entity.pdbx_description
1 polymer ?
#
loop_
_entity_poly.entity_id
_entity_poly.type
_entity_poly.pdbx_seq_one_letter_code
_entity_poly.pdbx_strand_id
1 'polypeptide(L)'
;MKNKKIYANINVVLNCINIYKRRCTINMLKNEKEELELVFPTYEYKEQVEEYLQEFIDNGEPELNGSGGLHKIKNFDEWLEKIKNDVNPGKESNRVPSTLYLTVRKSDNKIVGNLQIRHWLNEHLLKHGGHIGDSVRPSERRKGYATEQIRLALEKCKEFGIDNVLMDCNKNNICSAKSIINNGGVFTDEVCIDGEIIQNYWISLKKRIAYTYLRERAKDIDYKIRSVNNSKFVGDVVYYKFANINGKMIIPDGKVILDEGYKWLEFYDYSSKIKLTAVYTAENENVEWYFDIARRIGKENELPFEDDLYLDVVVSDDGKISLIDEEDLEKAFNRFEVSKSDYDMAYLEARNLMNKLNGNIDKLKDFTDYYFKELS
;
A
#
# COMPACT_ATOMS: atom_id res chain seq x y z
N MET A 1 23.30 -6.57 56.24
CA MET A 1 22.20 -5.71 55.79
C MET A 1 22.16 -5.40 54.28
N LYS A 2 23.21 -5.68 53.48
CA LYS A 2 23.22 -5.44 52.01
C LYS A 2 22.42 -6.48 51.20
N ASN A 3 22.30 -7.73 51.63
CA ASN A 3 21.64 -8.78 50.83
C ASN A 3 20.08 -8.71 50.87
N LYS A 4 19.46 -8.11 51.89
CA LYS A 4 17.98 -7.97 51.92
C LYS A 4 17.43 -6.94 50.93
N LYS A 5 18.21 -5.92 50.55
CA LYS A 5 17.77 -4.91 49.54
C LYS A 5 17.79 -5.43 48.12
N ILE A 6 18.70 -6.39 47.79
CA ILE A 6 18.80 -6.98 46.45
C ILE A 6 17.62 -7.92 46.19
N TYR A 7 17.20 -8.72 47.18
CA TYR A 7 16.02 -9.61 47.04
C TYR A 7 14.70 -8.87 46.96
N ALA A 8 14.57 -7.71 47.61
CA ALA A 8 13.38 -6.86 47.52
C ALA A 8 13.22 -6.25 46.09
N ASN A 9 14.31 -5.82 45.44
CA ASN A 9 14.27 -5.28 44.10
C ASN A 9 13.99 -6.35 43.03
N ILE A 10 14.49 -7.57 43.22
CA ILE A 10 14.21 -8.69 42.28
C ILE A 10 12.73 -9.08 42.33
N ASN A 11 12.11 -9.14 43.52
CA ASN A 11 10.68 -9.43 43.65
C ASN A 11 9.78 -8.34 43.07
N VAL A 12 10.16 -7.07 43.12
CA VAL A 12 9.43 -5.98 42.49
C VAL A 12 9.51 -6.09 40.96
N VAL A 13 10.69 -6.38 40.40
CA VAL A 13 10.89 -6.58 38.96
C VAL A 13 10.15 -7.81 38.46
N LEU A 14 10.18 -8.94 39.19
CA LEU A 14 9.43 -10.16 38.87
C LEU A 14 7.91 -9.95 38.94
N ASN A 15 7.43 -9.16 39.91
CA ASN A 15 6.01 -8.78 39.97
C ASN A 15 5.61 -7.85 38.80
N CYS A 16 6.44 -6.89 38.42
CA CYS A 16 6.20 -6.04 37.24
C CYS A 16 6.17 -6.87 35.96
N ILE A 17 7.10 -7.83 35.78
CA ILE A 17 7.13 -8.73 34.62
C ILE A 17 5.89 -9.64 34.60
N ASN A 18 5.44 -10.14 35.77
CA ASN A 18 4.24 -10.97 35.85
C ASN A 18 2.95 -10.16 35.62
N ILE A 19 2.90 -8.90 36.04
CA ILE A 19 1.78 -7.99 35.74
C ILE A 19 1.78 -7.63 34.26
N TYR A 20 2.96 -7.41 33.66
CA TYR A 20 3.08 -7.13 32.22
C TYR A 20 2.70 -8.37 31.38
N LYS A 21 3.19 -9.58 31.76
CA LYS A 21 2.76 -10.85 31.12
C LYS A 21 1.27 -11.11 31.28
N ARG A 22 0.68 -10.90 32.46
CA ARG A 22 -0.78 -11.02 32.67
C ARG A 22 -1.56 -9.97 31.87
N ARG A 23 -1.11 -8.72 31.77
CA ARG A 23 -1.72 -7.71 30.90
C ARG A 23 -1.60 -8.07 29.42
N CYS A 24 -0.43 -8.55 28.97
CA CYS A 24 -0.26 -9.04 27.59
C CYS A 24 -1.13 -10.26 27.31
N THR A 25 -1.22 -11.22 28.25
CA THR A 25 -2.07 -12.43 28.10
C THR A 25 -3.55 -12.06 28.16
N ILE A 26 -3.97 -11.13 29.03
CA ILE A 26 -5.35 -10.64 29.09
C ILE A 26 -5.71 -9.82 27.84
N ASN A 27 -4.78 -9.05 27.26
CA ASN A 27 -4.97 -8.36 26.01
C ASN A 27 -4.93 -9.32 24.79
N MET A 28 -4.18 -10.42 24.84
CA MET A 28 -4.24 -11.50 23.84
C MET A 28 -5.54 -12.32 23.93
N LEU A 29 -6.12 -12.47 25.11
CA LEU A 29 -7.41 -13.18 25.30
C LEU A 29 -8.65 -12.26 25.06
N LYS A 30 -8.45 -10.95 24.83
CA LYS A 30 -9.55 -10.00 24.56
C LYS A 30 -9.67 -9.54 23.12
N ASN A 31 -8.87 -10.04 22.19
CA ASN A 31 -8.94 -9.69 20.78
C ASN A 31 -8.86 -10.94 19.89
N GLU A 32 -9.80 -11.86 20.00
CA GLU A 32 -10.26 -12.55 18.81
C GLU A 32 -10.96 -11.45 17.97
N LYS A 33 -10.24 -10.96 16.96
CA LYS A 33 -10.78 -9.99 16.01
C LYS A 33 -11.97 -10.67 15.37
N GLU A 34 -13.18 -10.14 15.58
CA GLU A 34 -14.39 -10.66 14.94
C GLU A 34 -14.14 -10.78 13.44
N GLU A 35 -14.33 -11.97 12.90
CA GLU A 35 -14.06 -12.26 11.50
C GLU A 35 -15.17 -11.67 10.63
N LEU A 36 -14.77 -10.85 9.64
CA LEU A 36 -15.67 -10.24 8.68
C LEU A 36 -15.52 -10.91 7.31
N GLU A 37 -16.58 -10.85 6.53
CA GLU A 37 -16.57 -11.22 5.12
C GLU A 37 -17.35 -10.22 4.26
N LEU A 38 -16.99 -10.16 2.99
CA LEU A 38 -17.66 -9.35 1.98
C LEU A 38 -18.56 -10.25 1.16
N VAL A 39 -19.87 -9.98 1.20
CA VAL A 39 -20.88 -10.74 0.47
C VAL A 39 -21.62 -9.83 -0.51
N PHE A 40 -21.89 -10.33 -1.73
CA PHE A 40 -22.78 -9.63 -2.64
C PHE A 40 -24.22 -9.71 -2.12
N PRO A 41 -25.00 -8.60 -2.10
CA PRO A 41 -26.36 -8.59 -1.60
C PRO A 41 -27.28 -9.58 -2.32
N THR A 42 -28.03 -10.35 -1.54
CA THR A 42 -29.09 -11.26 -2.00
C THR A 42 -30.38 -11.00 -1.24
N TYR A 43 -31.46 -11.65 -1.64
CA TYR A 43 -32.74 -11.56 -0.93
C TYR A 43 -32.67 -12.05 0.52
N GLU A 44 -31.73 -12.90 0.86
CA GLU A 44 -31.52 -13.38 2.23
C GLU A 44 -31.15 -12.25 3.20
N TYR A 45 -30.58 -11.17 2.70
CA TYR A 45 -30.18 -10.00 3.50
C TYR A 45 -31.22 -8.87 3.50
N LYS A 46 -32.38 -9.04 2.84
CA LYS A 46 -33.37 -7.96 2.65
C LYS A 46 -33.73 -7.27 3.96
N GLU A 47 -34.20 -8.01 4.95
CA GLU A 47 -34.63 -7.47 6.25
C GLU A 47 -33.46 -6.75 6.96
N GLN A 48 -32.29 -7.35 6.96
CA GLN A 48 -31.10 -6.73 7.57
C GLN A 48 -30.64 -5.46 6.85
N VAL A 49 -30.78 -5.38 5.52
CA VAL A 49 -30.47 -4.18 4.73
C VAL A 49 -31.44 -3.06 5.05
N GLU A 50 -32.73 -3.37 5.21
CA GLU A 50 -33.78 -2.40 5.60
C GLU A 50 -33.51 -1.88 7.03
N GLU A 51 -33.19 -2.77 7.99
CA GLU A 51 -32.77 -2.39 9.35
C GLU A 51 -31.50 -1.55 9.36
N TYR A 52 -30.52 -1.92 8.52
CA TYR A 52 -29.25 -1.21 8.39
C TYR A 52 -29.49 0.24 7.91
N LEU A 53 -30.31 0.43 6.89
CA LEU A 53 -30.67 1.76 6.41
C LEU A 53 -31.44 2.56 7.47
N GLN A 54 -32.40 1.93 8.16
CA GLN A 54 -33.19 2.60 9.18
C GLN A 54 -32.31 3.11 10.34
N GLU A 55 -31.31 2.33 10.76
CA GLU A 55 -30.38 2.75 11.83
C GLU A 55 -29.60 4.02 11.46
N PHE A 56 -29.20 4.19 10.19
CA PHE A 56 -28.55 5.44 9.75
C PHE A 56 -29.52 6.62 9.77
N ILE A 57 -30.77 6.41 9.36
CA ILE A 57 -31.82 7.44 9.43
C ILE A 57 -32.06 7.85 10.88
N ASP A 58 -32.22 6.89 11.78
CA ASP A 58 -32.47 7.13 13.20
C ASP A 58 -31.27 7.82 13.89
N ASN A 59 -30.05 7.58 13.39
CA ASN A 59 -28.83 8.24 13.87
C ASN A 59 -28.64 9.65 13.30
N GLY A 60 -29.56 10.15 12.45
CA GLY A 60 -29.48 11.46 11.82
C GLY A 60 -28.46 11.55 10.67
N GLU A 61 -28.07 10.43 10.10
CA GLU A 61 -27.12 10.30 8.99
C GLU A 61 -27.81 9.68 7.77
N PRO A 62 -28.73 10.37 7.10
CA PRO A 62 -29.52 9.78 6.01
C PRO A 62 -28.71 9.47 4.74
N GLU A 63 -27.52 10.02 4.60
CA GLU A 63 -26.60 9.72 3.49
C GLU A 63 -25.72 8.51 3.83
N LEU A 64 -25.73 7.52 2.95
CA LEU A 64 -25.05 6.26 3.15
C LEU A 64 -24.02 6.05 2.03
N ASN A 65 -22.74 6.35 2.34
CA ASN A 65 -21.64 6.20 1.40
C ASN A 65 -21.42 4.73 1.02
N GLY A 66 -21.00 4.47 -0.22
CA GLY A 66 -20.73 3.12 -0.70
C GLY A 66 -21.93 2.19 -0.77
N SER A 67 -23.16 2.70 -0.66
CA SER A 67 -24.39 1.91 -0.60
C SER A 67 -25.06 1.65 -1.96
N GLY A 68 -24.43 2.05 -3.07
CA GLY A 68 -25.06 1.96 -4.38
C GLY A 68 -26.35 2.79 -4.52
N GLY A 69 -26.56 3.79 -3.65
CA GLY A 69 -27.74 4.65 -3.65
C GLY A 69 -28.92 4.12 -2.86
N LEU A 70 -28.75 3.15 -1.97
CA LEU A 70 -29.80 2.55 -1.13
C LEU A 70 -30.64 3.62 -0.41
N HIS A 71 -29.98 4.65 0.16
CA HIS A 71 -30.66 5.74 0.88
C HIS A 71 -31.56 6.62 -0.01
N LYS A 72 -31.33 6.65 -1.33
CA LYS A 72 -32.13 7.39 -2.31
C LYS A 72 -33.28 6.55 -2.83
N ILE A 73 -33.01 5.28 -3.17
CA ILE A 73 -33.99 4.37 -3.79
C ILE A 73 -34.99 3.89 -2.76
N LYS A 74 -34.58 3.55 -1.52
CA LYS A 74 -35.41 3.09 -0.39
C LYS A 74 -36.23 1.83 -0.64
N ASN A 75 -36.22 1.28 -1.85
CA ASN A 75 -36.85 0.03 -2.23
C ASN A 75 -35.78 -1.03 -2.46
N PHE A 76 -35.82 -2.11 -1.71
CA PHE A 76 -34.78 -3.15 -1.78
C PHE A 76 -34.72 -3.81 -3.15
N ASP A 77 -35.85 -4.11 -3.77
CA ASP A 77 -35.88 -4.84 -5.03
C ASP A 77 -35.32 -4.00 -6.18
N GLU A 78 -35.70 -2.72 -6.25
CA GLU A 78 -35.18 -1.75 -7.21
C GLU A 78 -33.66 -1.51 -6.99
N TRP A 79 -33.26 -1.40 -5.73
CA TRP A 79 -31.85 -1.24 -5.37
C TRP A 79 -31.03 -2.48 -5.76
N LEU A 80 -31.52 -3.70 -5.47
CA LEU A 80 -30.83 -4.94 -5.79
C LEU A 80 -30.64 -5.08 -7.31
N GLU A 81 -31.66 -4.78 -8.10
CA GLU A 81 -31.56 -4.78 -9.57
C GLU A 81 -30.56 -3.72 -10.07
N LYS A 82 -30.59 -2.53 -9.49
CA LYS A 82 -29.61 -1.48 -9.83
C LYS A 82 -28.18 -1.93 -9.59
N ILE A 83 -27.86 -2.46 -8.41
CA ILE A 83 -26.48 -2.85 -8.08
C ILE A 83 -25.99 -4.04 -8.91
N LYS A 84 -26.88 -4.95 -9.35
CA LYS A 84 -26.56 -5.99 -10.33
C LYS A 84 -26.19 -5.39 -11.69
N ASN A 85 -26.98 -4.41 -12.14
CA ASN A 85 -26.70 -3.71 -13.39
C ASN A 85 -25.43 -2.84 -13.30
N ASP A 86 -25.08 -2.30 -12.14
CA ASP A 86 -23.88 -1.50 -11.92
C ASP A 86 -22.57 -2.34 -12.07
N VAL A 87 -22.64 -3.67 -11.95
CA VAL A 87 -21.49 -4.56 -12.21
C VAL A 87 -21.07 -4.50 -13.69
N ASN A 88 -22.05 -4.40 -14.61
CA ASN A 88 -21.81 -4.24 -16.03
C ASN A 88 -22.86 -3.31 -16.65
N PRO A 89 -22.71 -1.98 -16.53
CA PRO A 89 -23.75 -1.00 -16.85
C PRO A 89 -24.02 -0.82 -18.35
N GLY A 90 -23.39 -1.61 -19.23
CA GLY A 90 -23.52 -1.50 -20.66
C GLY A 90 -22.71 -0.36 -21.28
N LYS A 91 -22.39 -0.49 -22.57
CA LYS A 91 -21.47 0.43 -23.29
C LYS A 91 -22.02 1.86 -23.47
N GLU A 92 -23.34 2.03 -23.44
CA GLU A 92 -23.98 3.34 -23.59
C GLU A 92 -24.10 4.12 -22.28
N SER A 93 -23.77 3.48 -21.17
CA SER A 93 -23.79 4.11 -19.86
C SER A 93 -22.53 4.90 -19.60
N ASN A 94 -22.67 6.15 -19.13
CA ASN A 94 -21.52 6.94 -18.64
C ASN A 94 -21.06 6.50 -17.22
N ARG A 95 -21.63 5.39 -16.69
CA ARG A 95 -21.29 4.88 -15.36
C ARG A 95 -20.07 3.99 -15.44
N VAL A 96 -19.21 4.14 -14.46
CA VAL A 96 -18.10 3.21 -14.23
C VAL A 96 -18.68 1.92 -13.62
N PRO A 97 -18.32 0.73 -14.13
CA PRO A 97 -18.66 -0.53 -13.49
C PRO A 97 -18.23 -0.56 -12.03
N SER A 98 -19.11 -1.11 -11.20
CA SER A 98 -18.85 -1.18 -9.76
C SER A 98 -19.54 -2.38 -9.12
N THR A 99 -18.91 -2.95 -8.10
CA THR A 99 -19.45 -4.05 -7.32
C THR A 99 -19.67 -3.59 -5.88
N LEU A 100 -20.89 -3.81 -5.39
CA LEU A 100 -21.24 -3.52 -4.00
C LEU A 100 -21.13 -4.80 -3.16
N TYR A 101 -20.62 -4.64 -1.94
CA TYR A 101 -20.57 -5.70 -0.94
C TYR A 101 -21.19 -5.22 0.37
N LEU A 102 -21.88 -6.13 1.05
CA LEU A 102 -22.20 -6.02 2.46
C LEU A 102 -21.03 -6.57 3.26
N THR A 103 -20.66 -5.89 4.33
CA THR A 103 -19.68 -6.39 5.29
C THR A 103 -20.44 -7.11 6.40
N VAL A 104 -20.27 -8.42 6.47
CA VAL A 104 -20.99 -9.30 7.40
C VAL A 104 -20.03 -9.83 8.46
N ARG A 105 -20.45 -9.78 9.72
CA ARG A 105 -19.75 -10.40 10.84
C ARG A 105 -20.10 -11.89 10.90
N LYS A 106 -19.12 -12.78 10.76
CA LYS A 106 -19.35 -14.22 10.64
C LYS A 106 -19.95 -14.87 11.89
N SER A 107 -19.68 -14.33 13.09
CA SER A 107 -20.12 -14.94 14.35
C SER A 107 -21.64 -14.95 14.54
N ASP A 108 -22.35 -13.97 13.95
CA ASP A 108 -23.80 -13.81 14.10
C ASP A 108 -24.51 -13.46 12.79
N ASN A 109 -23.81 -13.51 11.66
CA ASN A 109 -24.31 -13.18 10.33
C ASN A 109 -24.93 -11.77 10.24
N LYS A 110 -24.42 -10.81 11.03
CA LYS A 110 -24.93 -9.44 11.10
C LYS A 110 -24.23 -8.53 10.10
N ILE A 111 -25.01 -7.73 9.35
CA ILE A 111 -24.49 -6.65 8.53
C ILE A 111 -23.92 -5.54 9.43
N VAL A 112 -22.61 -5.32 9.39
CA VAL A 112 -21.89 -4.30 10.17
C VAL A 112 -21.43 -3.12 9.32
N GLY A 113 -21.45 -3.26 7.98
CA GLY A 113 -21.06 -2.22 7.05
C GLY A 113 -21.45 -2.54 5.61
N ASN A 114 -21.15 -1.62 4.72
CA ASN A 114 -21.21 -1.80 3.27
C ASN A 114 -20.04 -1.11 2.61
N LEU A 115 -19.68 -1.54 1.42
CA LEU A 115 -18.75 -0.87 0.55
C LEU A 115 -19.08 -1.11 -0.93
N GLN A 116 -18.68 -0.15 -1.77
CA GLN A 116 -18.78 -0.25 -3.22
C GLN A 116 -17.41 -0.04 -3.82
N ILE A 117 -16.98 -0.97 -4.69
CA ILE A 117 -15.71 -0.89 -5.42
C ILE A 117 -16.02 -0.50 -6.87
N ARG A 118 -15.47 0.59 -7.35
CA ARG A 118 -15.49 1.04 -8.73
C ARG A 118 -14.28 0.43 -9.44
N HIS A 119 -14.51 -0.22 -10.58
CA HIS A 119 -13.46 -1.03 -11.22
C HIS A 119 -12.39 -0.18 -11.91
N TRP A 120 -12.69 1.08 -12.22
CA TRP A 120 -11.73 2.10 -12.66
C TRP A 120 -12.24 3.49 -12.30
N LEU A 121 -11.41 4.51 -12.52
CA LEU A 121 -11.78 5.90 -12.29
C LEU A 121 -12.09 6.60 -13.61
N ASN A 122 -12.95 7.62 -13.52
CA ASN A 122 -13.09 8.67 -14.51
C ASN A 122 -12.70 10.02 -13.86
N GLU A 123 -12.71 11.13 -14.60
CA GLU A 123 -12.33 12.43 -14.06
C GLU A 123 -13.12 12.86 -12.82
N HIS A 124 -14.41 12.50 -12.72
CA HIS A 124 -15.23 12.82 -11.56
C HIS A 124 -14.77 12.01 -10.34
N LEU A 125 -14.62 10.70 -10.50
CA LEU A 125 -14.22 9.80 -9.41
C LEU A 125 -12.76 10.03 -8.96
N LEU A 126 -11.91 10.52 -9.86
CA LEU A 126 -10.56 10.92 -9.52
C LEU A 126 -10.55 12.14 -8.58
N LYS A 127 -11.51 13.07 -8.75
CA LYS A 127 -11.64 14.26 -7.90
C LYS A 127 -12.38 13.97 -6.60
N HIS A 128 -13.39 13.08 -6.65
CA HIS A 128 -14.23 12.76 -5.51
C HIS A 128 -14.89 11.40 -5.67
N GLY A 129 -14.79 10.57 -4.63
CA GLY A 129 -15.39 9.26 -4.53
C GLY A 129 -14.41 8.10 -4.67
N GLY A 130 -13.31 8.27 -5.42
CA GLY A 130 -12.27 7.26 -5.57
C GLY A 130 -12.77 5.89 -6.03
N HIS A 131 -11.97 4.84 -5.79
CA HIS A 131 -12.32 3.45 -6.08
C HIS A 131 -13.28 2.86 -5.03
N ILE A 132 -13.14 3.21 -3.76
CA ILE A 132 -13.89 2.60 -2.66
C ILE A 132 -14.66 3.68 -1.90
N GLY A 133 -15.99 3.54 -1.87
CA GLY A 133 -16.84 4.23 -0.91
C GLY A 133 -17.34 3.23 0.11
N ASP A 134 -17.36 3.60 1.40
CA ASP A 134 -17.69 2.67 2.47
C ASP A 134 -18.45 3.34 3.62
N SER A 135 -19.18 2.52 4.39
CA SER A 135 -19.83 2.94 5.63
C SER A 135 -19.84 1.81 6.65
N VAL A 136 -19.81 2.18 7.94
CA VAL A 136 -19.96 1.26 9.06
C VAL A 136 -21.20 1.63 9.86
N ARG A 137 -22.02 0.60 10.17
CA ARG A 137 -23.24 0.68 10.97
C ARG A 137 -22.99 1.52 12.23
N PRO A 138 -23.82 2.53 12.56
CA PRO A 138 -23.59 3.43 13.70
C PRO A 138 -23.30 2.70 15.01
N SER A 139 -24.10 1.70 15.38
CA SER A 139 -23.94 0.90 16.61
C SER A 139 -22.69 -0.01 16.61
N GLU A 140 -22.10 -0.23 15.44
CA GLU A 140 -20.93 -1.10 15.27
C GLU A 140 -19.61 -0.33 15.07
N ARG A 141 -19.64 1.01 15.14
CA ARG A 141 -18.45 1.87 15.01
C ARG A 141 -17.47 1.70 16.18
N ARG A 142 -16.22 2.11 15.99
CA ARG A 142 -15.12 2.10 16.98
C ARG A 142 -14.67 0.69 17.41
N LYS A 143 -15.04 -0.34 16.64
CA LYS A 143 -14.64 -1.74 16.83
C LYS A 143 -13.55 -2.18 15.83
N GLY A 144 -13.06 -1.27 14.98
CA GLY A 144 -12.03 -1.57 13.97
C GLY A 144 -12.59 -2.06 12.63
N TYR A 145 -13.91 -2.15 12.47
CA TYR A 145 -14.54 -2.72 11.27
C TYR A 145 -14.26 -1.91 10.00
N ALA A 146 -14.18 -0.57 10.07
CA ALA A 146 -13.79 0.23 8.91
C ALA A 146 -12.40 -0.16 8.37
N THR A 147 -11.43 -0.35 9.26
CA THR A 147 -10.09 -0.78 8.84
C THR A 147 -10.10 -2.17 8.23
N GLU A 148 -10.85 -3.12 8.82
CA GLU A 148 -10.92 -4.49 8.33
C GLU A 148 -11.68 -4.60 7.01
N GLN A 149 -12.81 -3.90 6.84
CA GLN A 149 -13.55 -3.93 5.56
C GLN A 149 -12.75 -3.30 4.41
N ILE A 150 -11.98 -2.24 4.66
CA ILE A 150 -11.05 -1.68 3.66
C ILE A 150 -10.00 -2.74 3.29
N ARG A 151 -9.40 -3.43 4.27
CA ARG A 151 -8.43 -4.50 4.00
C ARG A 151 -9.02 -5.59 3.09
N LEU A 152 -10.23 -6.04 3.38
CA LEU A 152 -10.94 -7.03 2.55
C LEU A 152 -11.27 -6.47 1.14
N ALA A 153 -11.64 -5.19 1.06
CA ALA A 153 -11.90 -4.54 -0.22
C ALA A 153 -10.64 -4.45 -1.09
N LEU A 154 -9.47 -4.21 -0.50
CA LEU A 154 -8.20 -4.18 -1.23
C LEU A 154 -7.85 -5.55 -1.84
N GLU A 155 -8.20 -6.66 -1.19
CA GLU A 155 -8.06 -7.99 -1.81
C GLU A 155 -8.98 -8.15 -3.03
N LYS A 156 -10.23 -7.62 -2.95
CA LYS A 156 -11.13 -7.59 -4.11
C LYS A 156 -10.63 -6.65 -5.22
N CYS A 157 -10.01 -5.54 -4.89
CA CYS A 157 -9.37 -4.67 -5.88
C CYS A 157 -8.28 -5.40 -6.68
N LYS A 158 -7.46 -6.25 -6.03
CA LYS A 158 -6.48 -7.10 -6.73
C LYS A 158 -7.16 -8.07 -7.70
N GLU A 159 -8.28 -8.69 -7.29
CA GLU A 159 -9.05 -9.58 -8.17
C GLU A 159 -9.60 -8.84 -9.41
N PHE A 160 -9.91 -7.55 -9.28
CA PHE A 160 -10.34 -6.67 -10.39
C PHE A 160 -9.17 -6.11 -11.22
N GLY A 161 -7.92 -6.41 -10.87
CA GLY A 161 -6.73 -5.90 -11.56
C GLY A 161 -6.45 -4.42 -11.28
N ILE A 162 -6.92 -3.90 -10.15
CA ILE A 162 -6.64 -2.52 -9.71
C ILE A 162 -5.34 -2.53 -8.92
N ASP A 163 -4.31 -1.87 -9.44
CA ASP A 163 -2.99 -1.84 -8.82
C ASP A 163 -2.80 -0.69 -7.83
N ASN A 164 -3.46 0.44 -8.10
CA ASN A 164 -3.43 1.64 -7.26
C ASN A 164 -4.86 2.04 -6.91
N VAL A 165 -5.19 2.03 -5.64
CA VAL A 165 -6.53 2.33 -5.13
C VAL A 165 -6.57 3.74 -4.57
N LEU A 166 -7.44 4.60 -5.13
CA LEU A 166 -7.76 5.91 -4.56
C LEU A 166 -8.94 5.76 -3.59
N MET A 167 -8.77 6.27 -2.39
CA MET A 167 -9.84 6.52 -1.43
C MET A 167 -9.81 7.99 -1.01
N ASP A 168 -10.98 8.54 -0.74
CA ASP A 168 -11.10 9.90 -0.24
C ASP A 168 -11.92 9.97 1.06
N CYS A 169 -11.76 11.04 1.79
CA CYS A 169 -12.63 11.37 2.90
C CYS A 169 -12.64 12.87 3.20
N ASN A 170 -13.71 13.35 3.82
CA ASN A 170 -13.73 14.70 4.36
C ASN A 170 -12.60 14.89 5.36
N LYS A 171 -11.87 16.00 5.27
CA LYS A 171 -10.75 16.38 6.15
C LYS A 171 -11.08 16.28 7.64
N ASN A 172 -12.33 16.54 8.00
CA ASN A 172 -12.82 16.47 9.37
C ASN A 172 -13.12 15.03 9.81
N ASN A 173 -13.19 14.05 8.88
CA ASN A 173 -13.44 12.64 9.18
C ASN A 173 -12.13 11.91 9.52
N ILE A 174 -11.55 12.25 10.67
CA ILE A 174 -10.30 11.67 11.16
C ILE A 174 -10.37 10.14 11.29
N CYS A 175 -11.56 9.59 11.54
CA CYS A 175 -11.74 8.14 11.68
C CYS A 175 -11.56 7.42 10.33
N SER A 176 -12.14 7.95 9.25
CA SER A 176 -11.95 7.44 7.90
C SER A 176 -10.48 7.57 7.47
N ALA A 177 -9.89 8.77 7.61
CA ALA A 177 -8.48 9.00 7.30
C ALA A 177 -7.57 7.98 7.98
N LYS A 178 -7.77 7.71 9.29
CA LYS A 178 -6.99 6.70 10.02
C LYS A 178 -7.20 5.29 9.49
N SER A 179 -8.43 4.91 9.12
CA SER A 179 -8.71 3.58 8.57
C SER A 179 -8.04 3.38 7.21
N ILE A 180 -8.01 4.41 6.37
CA ILE A 180 -7.32 4.42 5.08
C ILE A 180 -5.80 4.33 5.29
N ILE A 181 -5.22 5.16 6.16
CA ILE A 181 -3.78 5.17 6.47
C ILE A 181 -3.33 3.83 7.06
N ASN A 182 -4.13 3.21 7.95
CA ASN A 182 -3.82 1.90 8.52
C ASN A 182 -3.79 0.78 7.46
N ASN A 183 -4.41 0.99 6.31
CA ASN A 183 -4.35 0.11 5.14
C ASN A 183 -3.29 0.52 4.11
N GLY A 184 -2.38 1.41 4.49
CA GLY A 184 -1.28 1.83 3.64
C GLY A 184 -1.57 3.05 2.77
N GLY A 185 -2.69 3.75 3.01
CA GLY A 185 -3.02 5.00 2.31
C GLY A 185 -2.00 6.09 2.54
N VAL A 186 -1.53 6.69 1.47
CA VAL A 186 -0.62 7.84 1.46
C VAL A 186 -1.42 9.06 1.01
N PHE A 187 -1.45 10.09 1.86
CA PHE A 187 -2.04 11.37 1.51
C PHE A 187 -1.31 11.99 0.32
N THR A 188 -2.05 12.49 -0.67
CA THR A 188 -1.46 13.13 -1.86
C THR A 188 -1.90 14.58 -2.03
N ASP A 189 -3.18 14.87 -1.94
CA ASP A 189 -3.72 16.20 -2.20
C ASP A 189 -5.07 16.43 -1.51
N GLU A 190 -5.54 17.69 -1.57
CA GLU A 190 -6.85 18.12 -1.09
C GLU A 190 -7.61 18.82 -2.23
N VAL A 191 -8.89 18.53 -2.34
CA VAL A 191 -9.81 19.24 -3.25
C VAL A 191 -10.96 19.87 -2.47
N CYS A 192 -11.39 21.05 -2.90
CA CYS A 192 -12.58 21.70 -2.32
C CYS A 192 -13.79 21.38 -3.18
N ILE A 193 -14.81 20.74 -2.59
CA ILE A 193 -16.06 20.36 -3.26
C ILE A 193 -17.21 20.86 -2.40
N ASP A 194 -18.06 21.72 -2.97
CA ASP A 194 -19.23 22.30 -2.30
C ASP A 194 -18.92 22.97 -0.94
N GLY A 195 -17.69 23.52 -0.80
CA GLY A 195 -17.20 24.16 0.42
C GLY A 195 -16.60 23.22 1.45
N GLU A 196 -16.59 21.90 1.20
CA GLU A 196 -15.91 20.90 2.02
C GLU A 196 -14.53 20.56 1.46
N ILE A 197 -13.57 20.32 2.35
CA ILE A 197 -12.23 19.87 1.97
C ILE A 197 -12.20 18.35 2.02
N ILE A 198 -11.96 17.75 0.87
CA ILE A 198 -11.80 16.31 0.69
C ILE A 198 -10.32 15.99 0.56
N GLN A 199 -9.84 15.02 1.31
CA GLN A 199 -8.46 14.52 1.28
C GLN A 199 -8.39 13.24 0.46
N ASN A 200 -7.46 13.20 -0.48
CA ASN A 200 -7.18 12.05 -1.33
C ASN A 200 -6.02 11.21 -0.79
N TYR A 201 -6.19 9.89 -0.79
CA TYR A 201 -5.21 8.91 -0.34
C TYR A 201 -5.05 7.81 -1.37
N TRP A 202 -3.82 7.53 -1.78
CA TRP A 202 -3.53 6.41 -2.66
C TRP A 202 -2.95 5.23 -1.89
N ILE A 203 -3.41 4.02 -2.23
CA ILE A 203 -2.95 2.74 -1.68
C ILE A 203 -2.39 1.92 -2.83
N SER A 204 -1.09 1.68 -2.85
CA SER A 204 -0.46 0.78 -3.82
C SER A 204 -0.66 -0.68 -3.41
N LEU A 205 -1.14 -1.49 -4.35
CA LEU A 205 -1.30 -2.94 -4.17
C LEU A 205 -0.13 -3.73 -4.77
N LYS A 206 0.73 -3.06 -5.55
CA LYS A 206 1.94 -3.61 -6.17
C LYS A 206 3.22 -3.15 -5.45
N LYS A 207 3.23 -3.15 -4.12
CA LYS A 207 4.46 -2.86 -3.38
C LYS A 207 5.54 -3.87 -3.71
N ARG A 208 6.74 -3.38 -4.04
CA ARG A 208 7.95 -4.21 -4.15
C ARG A 208 8.57 -4.38 -2.77
N ILE A 209 8.17 -5.45 -2.05
CA ILE A 209 8.75 -5.78 -0.75
C ILE A 209 10.06 -6.51 -0.99
N ALA A 210 11.17 -6.02 -0.39
CA ALA A 210 12.49 -6.61 -0.49
C ALA A 210 12.47 -8.14 -0.36
N TYR A 211 13.26 -8.84 -1.18
CA TYR A 211 13.29 -10.29 -1.28
C TYR A 211 12.01 -10.91 -1.88
N THR A 212 10.80 -10.52 -1.44
CA THR A 212 9.54 -11.19 -1.86
C THR A 212 9.24 -10.99 -3.34
N TYR A 213 9.47 -9.80 -3.89
CA TYR A 213 9.21 -9.53 -5.31
C TYR A 213 10.20 -10.22 -6.25
N LEU A 214 11.37 -10.65 -5.71
CA LEU A 214 12.41 -11.34 -6.48
C LEU A 214 12.18 -12.85 -6.60
N ARG A 215 11.23 -13.43 -5.84
CA ARG A 215 10.94 -14.88 -5.86
C ARG A 215 10.48 -15.40 -7.21
N GLU A 216 9.87 -14.54 -8.03
CA GLU A 216 9.51 -14.89 -9.41
C GLU A 216 10.72 -14.93 -10.34
N ARG A 217 11.86 -14.33 -9.94
CA ARG A 217 13.09 -14.25 -10.74
C ARG A 217 14.06 -15.39 -10.45
N ALA A 218 14.12 -15.84 -9.20
CA ALA A 218 15.03 -16.92 -8.78
C ALA A 218 14.39 -17.79 -7.70
N LYS A 219 14.67 -19.10 -7.73
CA LYS A 219 14.22 -20.05 -6.72
C LYS A 219 15.02 -19.94 -5.44
N ASP A 220 16.33 -19.72 -5.56
CA ASP A 220 17.25 -19.60 -4.45
C ASP A 220 17.87 -18.21 -4.46
N ILE A 221 17.55 -17.44 -3.38
CA ILE A 221 18.08 -16.10 -3.16
C ILE A 221 18.65 -16.08 -1.74
N ASP A 222 19.98 -15.97 -1.65
CA ASP A 222 20.64 -15.65 -0.37
C ASP A 222 20.57 -14.15 -0.17
N TYR A 223 20.06 -13.68 0.97
CA TYR A 223 19.92 -12.26 1.25
C TYR A 223 20.31 -11.90 2.68
N LYS A 224 20.84 -10.70 2.84
CA LYS A 224 21.18 -10.10 4.14
C LYS A 224 20.59 -8.71 4.21
N ILE A 225 19.94 -8.35 5.32
CA ILE A 225 19.46 -6.99 5.60
C ILE A 225 20.31 -6.40 6.70
N ARG A 226 20.79 -5.19 6.49
CA ARG A 226 21.55 -4.42 7.48
C ARG A 226 20.97 -3.03 7.65
N SER A 227 20.51 -2.72 8.85
CA SER A 227 20.15 -1.34 9.20
C SER A 227 21.42 -0.53 9.42
N VAL A 228 21.50 0.60 8.76
CA VAL A 228 22.63 1.52 8.77
C VAL A 228 22.19 2.87 9.33
N ASN A 229 22.97 3.42 10.25
CA ASN A 229 22.79 4.78 10.78
C ASN A 229 24.18 5.41 11.01
N ASN A 230 24.72 5.99 9.97
CA ASN A 230 26.04 6.65 10.01
C ASN A 230 26.05 7.91 9.12
N SER A 231 27.19 8.59 9.05
CA SER A 231 27.34 9.82 8.26
C SER A 231 27.26 9.62 6.74
N LYS A 232 27.34 8.38 6.24
CA LYS A 232 27.28 8.08 4.81
C LYS A 232 25.86 7.71 4.37
N PHE A 233 25.12 6.99 5.24
CA PHE A 233 23.76 6.50 4.93
C PHE A 233 22.94 6.26 6.19
N VAL A 234 21.64 6.54 6.10
CA VAL A 234 20.66 6.20 7.12
C VAL A 234 19.49 5.45 6.45
N GLY A 235 19.31 4.19 6.81
CA GLY A 235 18.28 3.34 6.20
C GLY A 235 18.63 1.87 6.29
N ASP A 236 18.04 1.05 5.43
CA ASP A 236 18.40 -0.36 5.31
C ASP A 236 19.13 -0.63 3.99
N VAL A 237 20.16 -1.47 4.07
CA VAL A 237 20.85 -2.00 2.89
C VAL A 237 20.56 -3.49 2.81
N VAL A 238 20.06 -3.93 1.65
CA VAL A 238 19.76 -5.34 1.39
C VAL A 238 20.70 -5.86 0.32
N TYR A 239 21.45 -6.88 0.66
CA TYR A 239 22.31 -7.62 -0.25
C TYR A 239 21.61 -8.89 -0.72
N TYR A 240 21.66 -9.17 -2.01
CA TYR A 240 21.17 -10.41 -2.62
C TYR A 240 22.28 -11.11 -3.39
N LYS A 241 22.30 -12.44 -3.33
CA LYS A 241 23.03 -13.30 -4.23
C LYS A 241 22.04 -14.30 -4.85
N PHE A 242 21.97 -14.30 -6.17
CA PHE A 242 21.03 -15.11 -6.92
C PHE A 242 21.66 -16.46 -7.29
N ALA A 243 20.88 -17.52 -7.05
CA ALA A 243 21.16 -18.85 -7.52
C ALA A 243 19.87 -19.50 -8.02
N ASN A 244 19.97 -20.46 -8.95
CA ASN A 244 18.83 -21.19 -9.49
C ASN A 244 17.77 -20.23 -10.07
N ILE A 245 18.23 -19.34 -10.95
CA ILE A 245 17.37 -18.32 -11.60
C ILE A 245 16.37 -18.95 -12.55
N ASN A 246 15.18 -18.29 -12.70
CA ASN A 246 14.15 -18.73 -13.66
C ASN A 246 14.42 -18.27 -15.10
N GLY A 247 15.52 -17.53 -15.33
CA GLY A 247 15.96 -17.01 -16.61
C GLY A 247 16.77 -15.74 -16.43
N LYS A 248 17.67 -15.47 -17.39
CA LYS A 248 18.46 -14.24 -17.39
C LYS A 248 17.56 -13.03 -17.59
N MET A 249 17.87 -11.94 -16.91
CA MET A 249 17.24 -10.65 -17.16
C MET A 249 18.16 -9.81 -18.04
N ILE A 250 17.71 -9.54 -19.25
CA ILE A 250 18.48 -8.79 -20.27
C ILE A 250 17.68 -7.53 -20.57
N ILE A 251 18.31 -6.37 -20.45
CA ILE A 251 17.69 -5.09 -20.78
C ILE A 251 17.83 -4.78 -22.29
N PRO A 252 17.08 -3.79 -22.83
CA PRO A 252 17.01 -3.54 -24.27
C PRO A 252 18.35 -3.27 -24.98
N ASP A 253 19.36 -2.76 -24.28
CA ASP A 253 20.71 -2.55 -24.81
C ASP A 253 21.56 -3.85 -24.88
N GLY A 254 21.01 -4.97 -24.41
CA GLY A 254 21.67 -6.28 -24.43
C GLY A 254 22.48 -6.61 -23.17
N LYS A 255 22.56 -5.70 -22.18
CA LYS A 255 23.22 -5.98 -20.91
C LYS A 255 22.43 -6.98 -20.08
N VAL A 256 23.14 -7.88 -19.41
CA VAL A 256 22.57 -8.82 -18.45
C VAL A 256 22.62 -8.18 -17.06
N ILE A 257 21.45 -8.02 -16.43
CA ILE A 257 21.34 -7.45 -15.07
C ILE A 257 20.97 -8.49 -14.02
N LEU A 258 20.61 -9.70 -14.44
CA LEU A 258 20.39 -10.86 -13.57
C LEU A 258 20.84 -12.13 -14.29
N ASP A 259 21.77 -12.84 -13.67
CA ASP A 259 22.23 -14.18 -14.10
C ASP A 259 22.61 -14.99 -12.85
N GLU A 260 23.01 -16.24 -13.06
CA GLU A 260 23.51 -17.11 -12.01
C GLU A 260 24.73 -16.50 -11.31
N GLY A 261 24.67 -16.42 -9.97
CA GLY A 261 25.72 -15.83 -9.15
C GLY A 261 25.79 -14.31 -9.12
N TYR A 262 24.89 -13.60 -9.86
CA TYR A 262 24.81 -12.13 -9.77
C TYR A 262 24.42 -11.69 -8.35
N LYS A 263 24.76 -10.45 -8.04
CA LYS A 263 24.46 -9.85 -6.73
C LYS A 263 23.82 -8.49 -6.95
N TRP A 264 22.80 -8.21 -6.16
CA TRP A 264 22.19 -6.89 -6.09
C TRP A 264 22.38 -6.31 -4.70
N LEU A 265 22.56 -5.01 -4.63
CA LEU A 265 22.65 -4.25 -3.40
C LEU A 265 21.63 -3.13 -3.45
N GLU A 266 20.59 -3.22 -2.62
CA GLU A 266 19.51 -2.24 -2.57
C GLU A 266 19.63 -1.36 -1.34
N PHE A 267 19.38 -0.06 -1.51
CA PHE A 267 19.43 0.95 -0.47
C PHE A 267 18.05 1.58 -0.29
N TYR A 268 17.49 1.44 0.89
CA TYR A 268 16.19 1.96 1.29
C TYR A 268 16.37 3.10 2.30
N ASP A 269 16.39 4.34 1.81
CA ASP A 269 16.34 5.55 2.65
C ASP A 269 14.89 5.91 2.92
N TYR A 270 14.42 5.72 4.14
CA TYR A 270 13.02 5.97 4.53
C TYR A 270 12.62 7.45 4.54
N SER A 271 13.58 8.36 4.41
CA SER A 271 13.36 9.81 4.25
C SER A 271 13.34 10.25 2.79
N SER A 272 13.69 9.35 1.86
CA SER A 272 13.79 9.60 0.42
C SER A 272 12.56 9.08 -0.33
N LYS A 273 12.46 9.52 -1.59
CA LYS A 273 11.55 8.98 -2.61
C LYS A 273 12.29 8.12 -3.64
N ILE A 274 13.56 7.82 -3.40
CA ILE A 274 14.43 7.15 -4.36
C ILE A 274 15.05 5.93 -3.69
N LYS A 275 14.82 4.74 -4.25
CA LYS A 275 15.55 3.51 -3.91
C LYS A 275 16.70 3.34 -4.90
N LEU A 276 17.88 3.00 -4.42
CA LEU A 276 19.02 2.67 -5.26
C LEU A 276 19.22 1.15 -5.29
N THR A 277 19.39 0.59 -6.48
CA THR A 277 19.85 -0.78 -6.71
C THR A 277 21.17 -0.75 -7.47
N ALA A 278 22.24 -1.31 -6.90
CA ALA A 278 23.51 -1.52 -7.57
C ALA A 278 23.64 -2.99 -7.99
N VAL A 279 23.89 -3.23 -9.27
CA VAL A 279 23.96 -4.57 -9.88
C VAL A 279 25.41 -4.97 -10.05
N TYR A 280 25.75 -6.19 -9.63
CA TYR A 280 27.09 -6.76 -9.78
C TYR A 280 27.04 -8.15 -10.44
N THR A 281 28.04 -8.44 -11.27
CA THR A 281 28.22 -9.77 -11.90
C THR A 281 28.59 -10.84 -10.87
N ALA A 282 28.68 -12.08 -11.32
CA ALA A 282 29.22 -13.20 -10.52
C ALA A 282 30.69 -12.94 -10.08
N GLU A 283 31.44 -12.20 -10.83
CA GLU A 283 32.86 -11.82 -10.59
C GLU A 283 33.00 -10.57 -9.72
N ASN A 284 31.88 -9.98 -9.26
CA ASN A 284 31.81 -8.76 -8.46
C ASN A 284 32.14 -7.46 -9.22
N GLU A 285 31.95 -7.45 -10.52
CA GLU A 285 32.07 -6.25 -11.34
C GLU A 285 30.72 -5.52 -11.33
N ASN A 286 30.72 -4.20 -11.13
CA ASN A 286 29.50 -3.42 -11.21
C ASN A 286 29.04 -3.32 -12.65
N VAL A 287 27.76 -3.57 -12.88
CA VAL A 287 27.10 -3.54 -14.20
C VAL A 287 26.37 -2.23 -14.42
N GLU A 288 25.57 -1.83 -13.43
CA GLU A 288 24.66 -0.71 -13.58
C GLU A 288 24.06 -0.29 -12.22
N TRP A 289 23.55 0.93 -12.11
CA TRP A 289 22.79 1.42 -10.98
C TRP A 289 21.39 1.84 -11.44
N TYR A 290 20.37 1.33 -10.75
CA TYR A 290 18.97 1.70 -10.93
C TYR A 290 18.53 2.56 -9.75
N PHE A 291 17.79 3.62 -10.05
CA PHE A 291 17.19 4.49 -9.07
C PHE A 291 15.69 4.50 -9.34
N ASP A 292 14.97 3.66 -8.63
CA ASP A 292 13.51 3.58 -8.70
C ASP A 292 12.90 4.77 -7.95
N ILE A 293 11.98 5.50 -8.59
CA ILE A 293 11.27 6.61 -7.96
C ILE A 293 9.97 6.10 -7.37
N ALA A 294 9.82 6.25 -6.06
CA ALA A 294 8.73 5.70 -5.30
C ALA A 294 7.81 6.78 -4.72
N ARG A 295 6.50 6.50 -4.64
CA ARG A 295 5.56 7.28 -3.84
C ARG A 295 6.00 7.28 -2.38
N ARG A 296 6.46 6.12 -1.89
CA ARG A 296 6.92 5.92 -0.53
C ARG A 296 7.90 4.76 -0.43
N ILE A 297 8.90 4.93 0.44
CA ILE A 297 9.77 3.85 0.92
C ILE A 297 9.43 3.59 2.38
N GLY A 298 9.31 2.33 2.80
CA GLY A 298 8.90 1.98 4.16
C GLY A 298 9.27 0.56 4.55
N LYS A 299 8.70 0.09 5.69
CA LYS A 299 8.84 -1.29 6.18
C LYS A 299 7.47 -1.94 6.34
N GLU A 300 7.41 -3.23 5.99
CA GLU A 300 6.28 -4.10 6.25
C GLU A 300 6.81 -5.44 6.77
N ASN A 301 6.36 -5.85 7.97
CA ASN A 301 6.88 -7.04 8.67
C ASN A 301 8.43 -7.09 8.72
N GLU A 302 9.05 -5.96 9.11
CA GLU A 302 10.49 -5.74 9.20
C GLU A 302 11.23 -5.78 7.84
N LEU A 303 10.57 -6.04 6.72
CA LEU A 303 11.15 -5.99 5.39
C LEU A 303 10.97 -4.61 4.77
N PRO A 304 12.02 -4.01 4.17
CA PRO A 304 11.89 -2.80 3.39
C PRO A 304 10.97 -3.00 2.19
N PHE A 305 10.27 -1.96 1.79
CA PHE A 305 9.47 -1.94 0.56
C PHE A 305 9.51 -0.58 -0.11
N GLU A 306 9.14 -0.56 -1.38
CA GLU A 306 8.82 0.64 -2.14
C GLU A 306 7.42 0.56 -2.76
N ASP A 307 6.75 1.71 -2.84
CA ASP A 307 5.56 1.94 -3.67
C ASP A 307 6.03 2.58 -4.97
N ASP A 308 6.37 1.79 -5.95
CA ASP A 308 6.93 2.20 -7.24
C ASP A 308 6.02 3.17 -8.01
N LEU A 309 6.63 4.17 -8.66
CA LEU A 309 5.95 5.15 -9.53
C LEU A 309 6.39 5.07 -11.00
N TYR A 310 6.82 3.89 -11.44
CA TYR A 310 7.17 3.57 -12.82
C TYR A 310 8.45 4.22 -13.36
N LEU A 311 8.77 5.45 -12.98
CA LEU A 311 9.86 6.25 -13.56
C LEU A 311 11.19 5.91 -12.90
N ASP A 312 12.20 5.53 -13.69
CA ASP A 312 13.51 5.15 -13.20
C ASP A 312 14.63 6.01 -13.81
N VAL A 313 15.68 6.25 -13.03
CA VAL A 313 16.95 6.80 -13.52
C VAL A 313 17.99 5.70 -13.49
N VAL A 314 18.65 5.46 -14.61
CA VAL A 314 19.69 4.43 -14.75
C VAL A 314 21.03 5.09 -15.01
N VAL A 315 22.07 4.55 -14.36
CA VAL A 315 23.47 4.93 -14.60
C VAL A 315 24.23 3.69 -15.04
N SER A 316 24.72 3.70 -16.28
CA SER A 316 25.53 2.60 -16.81
C SER A 316 26.97 2.66 -16.31
N ASP A 317 27.69 1.57 -16.44
CA ASP A 317 29.11 1.42 -16.03
C ASP A 317 30.06 2.44 -16.66
N ASP A 318 29.73 2.94 -17.88
CA ASP A 318 30.44 4.02 -18.56
C ASP A 318 30.08 5.44 -18.06
N GLY A 319 29.17 5.52 -17.09
CA GLY A 319 28.74 6.78 -16.47
C GLY A 319 27.63 7.55 -17.20
N LYS A 320 27.01 6.94 -18.20
CA LYS A 320 25.85 7.54 -18.88
C LYS A 320 24.64 7.50 -17.97
N ILE A 321 23.96 8.63 -17.80
CA ILE A 321 22.72 8.77 -17.03
C ILE A 321 21.55 8.81 -18.00
N SER A 322 20.56 7.94 -17.79
CA SER A 322 19.35 7.82 -18.63
C SER A 322 18.11 7.84 -17.77
N LEU A 323 17.03 8.47 -18.27
CA LEU A 323 15.68 8.36 -17.73
C LEU A 323 14.95 7.29 -18.54
N ILE A 324 14.29 6.36 -17.88
CA ILE A 324 13.56 5.26 -18.52
C ILE A 324 12.14 5.14 -17.96
N ASP A 325 11.31 4.38 -18.67
CA ASP A 325 9.92 4.03 -18.31
C ASP A 325 8.95 5.24 -18.25
N GLU A 326 9.30 6.37 -18.92
CA GLU A 326 8.44 7.54 -19.06
C GLU A 326 7.08 7.19 -19.67
N GLU A 327 7.06 6.29 -20.69
CA GLU A 327 5.81 5.84 -21.31
C GLU A 327 4.89 5.09 -20.35
N ASP A 328 5.45 4.35 -19.39
CA ASP A 328 4.66 3.58 -18.44
C ASP A 328 4.07 4.48 -17.36
N LEU A 329 4.81 5.50 -16.89
CA LEU A 329 4.27 6.54 -16.04
C LEU A 329 3.17 7.35 -16.76
N GLU A 330 3.37 7.71 -18.03
CA GLU A 330 2.38 8.42 -18.84
C GLU A 330 1.09 7.59 -19.02
N LYS A 331 1.22 6.30 -19.34
CA LYS A 331 0.07 5.37 -19.44
C LYS A 331 -0.69 5.27 -18.11
N ALA A 332 0.03 5.12 -16.99
CA ALA A 332 -0.55 5.03 -15.67
C ALA A 332 -1.29 6.34 -15.29
N PHE A 333 -0.71 7.49 -15.61
CA PHE A 333 -1.35 8.79 -15.40
C PHE A 333 -2.63 8.95 -16.24
N ASN A 334 -2.58 8.58 -17.53
CA ASN A 334 -3.74 8.65 -18.42
C ASN A 334 -4.86 7.67 -18.06
N ARG A 335 -4.55 6.59 -17.32
CA ARG A 335 -5.51 5.64 -16.76
C ARG A 335 -6.02 6.02 -15.38
N PHE A 336 -5.59 7.17 -14.85
CA PHE A 336 -5.91 7.61 -13.49
C PHE A 336 -5.40 6.67 -12.37
N GLU A 337 -4.32 5.93 -12.62
CA GLU A 337 -3.65 5.07 -11.66
C GLU A 337 -2.63 5.82 -10.79
N VAL A 338 -2.24 7.01 -11.25
CA VAL A 338 -1.27 7.92 -10.58
C VAL A 338 -1.89 9.31 -10.47
N SER A 339 -1.76 9.95 -9.32
CA SER A 339 -2.22 11.34 -9.13
C SER A 339 -1.34 12.33 -9.91
N LYS A 340 -1.89 13.52 -10.21
CA LYS A 340 -1.09 14.59 -10.81
C LYS A 340 0.08 14.99 -9.91
N SER A 341 -0.12 14.98 -8.60
CA SER A 341 0.92 15.28 -7.62
C SER A 341 2.05 14.25 -7.67
N ASP A 342 1.73 12.94 -7.72
CA ASP A 342 2.74 11.88 -7.83
C ASP A 342 3.48 11.95 -9.17
N TYR A 343 2.76 12.20 -10.26
CA TYR A 343 3.33 12.37 -11.60
C TYR A 343 4.36 13.50 -11.63
N ASP A 344 3.97 14.70 -11.14
CA ASP A 344 4.87 15.85 -11.10
C ASP A 344 6.06 15.62 -10.15
N MET A 345 5.82 14.99 -9.03
CA MET A 345 6.86 14.63 -8.06
C MET A 345 7.87 13.65 -8.67
N ALA A 346 7.42 12.64 -9.40
CA ALA A 346 8.32 11.66 -10.01
C ALA A 346 9.30 12.33 -10.98
N TYR A 347 8.82 13.21 -11.87
CA TYR A 347 9.69 13.96 -12.77
C TYR A 347 10.60 14.97 -12.06
N LEU A 348 10.13 15.55 -10.97
CA LEU A 348 10.94 16.48 -10.17
C LEU A 348 12.10 15.74 -9.50
N GLU A 349 11.82 14.60 -8.85
CA GLU A 349 12.83 13.79 -8.19
C GLU A 349 13.85 13.21 -9.19
N ALA A 350 13.37 12.72 -10.35
CA ALA A 350 14.25 12.24 -11.42
C ALA A 350 15.24 13.32 -11.89
N ARG A 351 14.74 14.52 -12.19
CA ARG A 351 15.59 15.65 -12.63
C ARG A 351 16.59 16.07 -11.55
N ASN A 352 16.14 16.14 -10.30
CA ASN A 352 17.01 16.48 -9.17
C ASN A 352 18.12 15.44 -8.99
N LEU A 353 17.78 14.16 -9.11
CA LEU A 353 18.72 13.06 -9.01
C LEU A 353 19.75 13.11 -10.16
N MET A 354 19.30 13.22 -11.41
CA MET A 354 20.19 13.30 -12.58
C MET A 354 21.19 14.46 -12.46
N ASN A 355 20.74 15.62 -11.98
CA ASN A 355 21.59 16.77 -11.73
C ASN A 355 22.65 16.48 -10.63
N LYS A 356 22.26 15.76 -9.57
CA LYS A 356 23.21 15.36 -8.48
C LYS A 356 24.21 14.33 -8.94
N LEU A 357 23.81 13.42 -9.82
CA LEU A 357 24.68 12.35 -10.34
C LEU A 357 25.69 12.90 -11.36
N ASN A 358 25.34 13.92 -12.10
CA ASN A 358 26.23 14.52 -13.11
C ASN A 358 27.55 14.98 -12.45
N GLY A 359 28.67 14.43 -12.90
CA GLY A 359 30.00 14.68 -12.35
C GLY A 359 30.29 14.03 -10.98
N ASN A 360 29.42 13.12 -10.50
CA ASN A 360 29.57 12.43 -9.20
C ASN A 360 29.48 10.90 -9.30
N ILE A 361 29.65 10.32 -10.48
CA ILE A 361 29.55 8.86 -10.70
C ILE A 361 30.61 8.10 -9.90
N ASP A 362 31.84 8.62 -9.82
CA ASP A 362 32.91 8.00 -9.01
C ASP A 362 32.53 7.90 -7.54
N LYS A 363 31.84 8.94 -7.00
CA LYS A 363 31.35 8.93 -5.62
C LYS A 363 30.23 7.91 -5.41
N LEU A 364 29.36 7.73 -6.41
CA LEU A 364 28.33 6.70 -6.39
C LEU A 364 28.96 5.31 -6.33
N LYS A 365 29.95 5.06 -7.19
CA LYS A 365 30.71 3.81 -7.21
C LYS A 365 31.41 3.55 -5.88
N ASP A 366 32.16 4.51 -5.36
CA ASP A 366 32.82 4.39 -4.06
C ASP A 366 31.84 4.09 -2.92
N PHE A 367 30.67 4.72 -2.96
CA PHE A 367 29.59 4.50 -1.98
C PHE A 367 29.03 3.08 -2.06
N THR A 368 28.66 2.60 -3.24
CA THR A 368 28.08 1.26 -3.39
C THR A 368 29.11 0.16 -3.17
N ASP A 369 30.35 0.33 -3.64
CA ASP A 369 31.46 -0.61 -3.42
C ASP A 369 31.85 -0.74 -1.94
N TYR A 370 31.75 0.34 -1.16
CA TYR A 370 31.97 0.30 0.28
C TYR A 370 30.99 -0.68 0.95
N TYR A 371 29.68 -0.54 0.70
CA TYR A 371 28.67 -1.41 1.30
C TYR A 371 28.67 -2.82 0.69
N PHE A 372 29.02 -2.95 -0.58
CA PHE A 372 29.17 -4.25 -1.21
C PHE A 372 30.27 -5.09 -0.52
N LYS A 373 31.43 -4.51 -0.24
CA LYS A 373 32.52 -5.17 0.50
C LYS A 373 32.18 -5.51 1.94
N GLU A 374 31.29 -4.74 2.56
CA GLU A 374 30.85 -4.94 3.94
C GLU A 374 29.83 -6.11 4.08
N LEU A 375 29.08 -6.43 3.00
CA LEU A 375 27.95 -7.35 3.03
C LEU A 375 28.15 -8.64 2.21
N SER A 376 29.02 -8.62 1.20
CA SER A 376 29.33 -9.77 0.31
C SER A 376 30.08 -10.95 0.96
#